data_8903427d2f2434a26ccf0b7601ceca28
#
_entry.id   8903427d2f2434a26ccf0b7601ceca28
#
_cell.length_a   1.000
_cell.length_b   1.000
_cell.length_c   1.000
_cell.angle_alpha   90.00
_cell.angle_beta   90.00
_cell.angle_gamma   90.00
#
_symmetry.space_group_name_H-M   'P 1'
#
loop_
_entity.id
_entity.type
_entity.pdbx_description
1 polymer ?
#
loop_
_entity_poly.entity_id
_entity_poly.type
_entity_poly.pdbx_seq_one_letter_code
_entity_poly.pdbx_strand_id
1 'polypeptide(L)'
;TVSSAASDVYKRQIKDLINKNTLYKGPDNLFRIALNKKLISVSIRKRPKPKSNFNLLLFKYKRVEPNYKNLYYKKILAKLSKVDSTKFDIALVANDKILETGTSNLVFVKNGKIFSPKKNCYFGNTLKFISKKIKINFKDISIKSIDDYDEIILIGSGKGVTSVSKINDLKWKRRKTGCYTKLNKIYNSLV
;
A
#
# COMPACT_ATOMS: atom_id res chain seq x y z
N THR A 1 -5.02 -17.00 24.30
CA THR A 1 -4.25 -18.02 23.56
C THR A 1 -5.21 -18.91 22.81
N VAL A 2 -5.24 -18.82 21.47
CA VAL A 2 -5.94 -19.80 20.64
C VAL A 2 -5.17 -21.10 20.80
N SER A 3 -5.84 -22.20 21.17
CA SER A 3 -5.18 -23.49 21.33
C SER A 3 -4.49 -23.91 20.02
N SER A 4 -3.39 -24.65 20.10
CA SER A 4 -2.64 -25.15 18.94
C SER A 4 -3.54 -25.93 17.96
N ALA A 5 -4.48 -26.74 18.49
CA ALA A 5 -5.46 -27.48 17.70
C ALA A 5 -6.39 -26.58 16.86
N ALA A 6 -6.90 -25.47 17.43
CA ALA A 6 -7.71 -24.50 16.66
C ALA A 6 -6.89 -23.83 15.56
N SER A 7 -5.61 -23.48 15.81
CA SER A 7 -4.69 -22.94 14.81
C SER A 7 -4.51 -23.91 13.64
N ASP A 8 -4.38 -25.20 13.88
CA ASP A 8 -4.16 -26.20 12.84
C ASP A 8 -5.40 -26.49 12.00
N VAL A 9 -6.60 -26.45 12.61
CA VAL A 9 -7.88 -26.52 11.88
C VAL A 9 -8.00 -25.35 10.90
N TYR A 10 -7.73 -24.13 11.35
CA TYR A 10 -7.77 -22.95 10.46
C TYR A 10 -6.73 -23.01 9.33
N LYS A 11 -5.52 -23.48 9.61
CA LYS A 11 -4.48 -23.67 8.58
C LYS A 11 -4.93 -24.67 7.52
N ARG A 12 -5.56 -25.77 7.92
CA ARG A 12 -6.10 -26.78 7.00
C ARG A 12 -7.21 -26.22 6.15
N GLN A 13 -8.21 -25.54 6.74
CA GLN A 13 -9.29 -24.91 6.02
C GLN A 13 -8.80 -23.86 5.00
N ILE A 14 -7.78 -23.08 5.35
CA ILE A 14 -7.15 -22.11 4.45
C ILE A 14 -6.46 -22.83 3.28
N LYS A 15 -5.71 -23.90 3.53
CA LYS A 15 -5.07 -24.72 2.47
C LYS A 15 -6.12 -25.32 1.54
N ASP A 16 -7.19 -25.87 2.07
CA ASP A 16 -8.29 -26.46 1.29
C ASP A 16 -8.97 -25.42 0.41
N LEU A 17 -9.17 -24.21 0.93
CA LEU A 17 -9.74 -23.10 0.16
C LEU A 17 -8.81 -22.67 -1.00
N ILE A 18 -7.51 -22.62 -0.75
CA ILE A 18 -6.51 -22.31 -1.79
C ILE A 18 -6.49 -23.41 -2.86
N ASN A 19 -6.47 -24.69 -2.44
CA ASN A 19 -6.40 -25.84 -3.34
C ASN A 19 -7.68 -26.00 -4.19
N LYS A 20 -8.84 -25.72 -3.64
CA LYS A 20 -10.13 -25.79 -4.35
C LYS A 20 -10.32 -24.63 -5.35
N ASN A 21 -9.56 -23.55 -5.23
CA ASN A 21 -9.74 -22.35 -6.05
C ASN A 21 -8.86 -22.42 -7.33
N THR A 22 -9.28 -23.26 -8.29
CA THR A 22 -8.56 -23.51 -9.55
C THR A 22 -8.40 -22.27 -10.44
N LEU A 23 -9.22 -21.24 -10.26
CA LEU A 23 -9.24 -20.00 -11.06
C LEU A 23 -8.00 -19.12 -10.83
N TYR A 24 -7.27 -19.33 -9.72
CA TYR A 24 -6.15 -18.47 -9.31
C TYR A 24 -4.85 -19.25 -9.13
N LYS A 25 -4.54 -20.14 -10.06
CA LYS A 25 -3.23 -20.81 -10.09
C LYS A 25 -2.14 -19.81 -10.45
N GLY A 26 -1.09 -19.73 -9.63
CA GLY A 26 0.09 -18.90 -9.87
C GLY A 26 0.41 -17.92 -8.73
N PRO A 27 1.63 -17.37 -8.71
CA PRO A 27 2.14 -16.56 -7.60
C PRO A 27 1.54 -15.14 -7.55
N ASP A 28 0.84 -14.69 -8.57
CA ASP A 28 0.42 -13.29 -8.76
C ASP A 28 -0.97 -13.00 -8.15
N ASN A 29 -1.27 -13.64 -7.01
CA ASN A 29 -2.54 -13.50 -6.31
C ASN A 29 -2.40 -12.77 -4.98
N LEU A 30 -3.46 -12.03 -4.61
CA LEU A 30 -3.59 -11.42 -3.31
C LEU A 30 -4.48 -12.29 -2.43
N PHE A 31 -3.90 -12.79 -1.36
CA PHE A 31 -4.60 -13.48 -0.31
C PHE A 31 -4.96 -12.50 0.81
N ARG A 32 -6.22 -12.45 1.19
CA ARG A 32 -6.72 -11.59 2.26
C ARG A 32 -7.42 -12.41 3.33
N ILE A 33 -7.00 -12.21 4.57
CA ILE A 33 -7.72 -12.69 5.75
C ILE A 33 -8.28 -11.48 6.49
N ALA A 34 -9.56 -11.50 6.81
CA ALA A 34 -10.21 -10.51 7.65
C ALA A 34 -10.87 -11.23 8.85
N LEU A 35 -10.67 -10.68 10.04
CA LEU A 35 -11.11 -11.25 11.29
C LEU A 35 -12.00 -10.26 12.05
N ASN A 36 -13.05 -10.76 12.66
CA ASN A 36 -13.75 -10.09 13.74
C ASN A 36 -14.03 -11.07 14.87
N LYS A 37 -14.76 -10.65 15.92
CA LYS A 37 -15.06 -11.51 17.08
C LYS A 37 -15.83 -12.81 16.76
N LYS A 38 -16.54 -12.85 15.61
CA LYS A 38 -17.46 -13.95 15.26
C LYS A 38 -17.09 -14.66 13.96
N LEU A 39 -16.36 -14.00 13.04
CA LEU A 39 -16.16 -14.47 11.69
C LEU A 39 -14.71 -14.31 11.24
N ILE A 40 -14.26 -15.31 10.47
CA ILE A 40 -13.04 -15.25 9.67
C ILE A 40 -13.47 -15.24 8.20
N SER A 41 -13.06 -14.22 7.45
CA SER A 41 -13.28 -14.15 6.02
C SER A 41 -11.94 -14.30 5.30
N VAL A 42 -11.91 -15.20 4.32
CA VAL A 42 -10.74 -15.43 3.47
C VAL A 42 -11.13 -15.18 2.04
N SER A 43 -10.31 -14.44 1.31
CA SER A 43 -10.53 -14.19 -0.12
C SER A 43 -9.23 -14.19 -0.90
N ILE A 44 -9.28 -14.69 -2.13
CA ILE A 44 -8.20 -14.64 -3.10
C ILE A 44 -8.67 -13.79 -4.28
N ARG A 45 -7.80 -12.94 -4.79
CA ARG A 45 -8.07 -12.15 -5.99
C ARG A 45 -6.79 -11.92 -6.78
N LYS A 46 -6.92 -11.70 -8.08
CA LYS A 46 -5.81 -11.33 -8.93
C LYS A 46 -5.16 -10.04 -8.44
N ARG A 47 -3.82 -9.99 -8.42
CA ARG A 47 -3.08 -8.77 -8.07
C ARG A 47 -3.25 -7.74 -9.19
N PRO A 48 -3.66 -6.50 -8.90
CA PRO A 48 -3.64 -5.45 -9.91
C PRO A 48 -2.19 -5.11 -10.29
N LYS A 49 -1.90 -5.02 -11.59
CA LYS A 49 -0.59 -4.61 -12.11
C LYS A 49 -0.63 -3.11 -12.44
N PRO A 50 0.03 -2.25 -11.64
CA PRO A 50 0.07 -0.83 -11.90
C PRO A 50 0.74 -0.51 -13.24
N LYS A 51 0.18 0.44 -13.99
CA LYS A 51 0.73 0.93 -15.26
C LYS A 51 1.87 1.94 -14.99
N SER A 52 2.74 2.16 -15.96
CA SER A 52 3.88 3.08 -15.87
C SER A 52 3.48 4.54 -15.60
N ASN A 53 2.29 4.94 -16.06
CA ASN A 53 1.70 6.26 -15.84
C ASN A 53 0.75 6.31 -14.64
N PHE A 54 1.10 5.62 -13.55
CA PHE A 54 0.30 5.55 -12.34
C PHE A 54 0.20 6.91 -11.63
N ASN A 55 -1.01 7.30 -11.24
CA ASN A 55 -1.28 8.63 -10.72
C ASN A 55 -1.93 8.59 -9.33
N LEU A 56 -1.85 9.70 -8.61
CA LEU A 56 -2.55 9.92 -7.36
C LEU A 56 -3.64 10.98 -7.51
N LEU A 57 -4.75 10.75 -6.81
CA LEU A 57 -5.81 11.72 -6.55
C LEU A 57 -5.78 12.07 -5.06
N LEU A 58 -5.93 13.33 -4.71
CA LEU A 58 -6.01 13.73 -3.31
C LEU A 58 -7.39 13.41 -2.74
N PHE A 59 -7.42 12.94 -1.51
CA PHE A 59 -8.64 12.72 -0.76
C PHE A 59 -8.48 13.24 0.67
N LYS A 60 -9.19 14.31 1.01
CA LYS A 60 -9.21 14.88 2.36
C LYS A 60 -9.90 13.91 3.32
N TYR A 61 -9.12 13.03 3.89
CA TYR A 61 -9.57 12.01 4.82
C TYR A 61 -8.42 11.48 5.67
N LYS A 62 -8.67 11.25 6.94
CA LYS A 62 -7.79 10.50 7.85
C LYS A 62 -8.52 9.22 8.25
N ARG A 63 -7.83 8.09 8.14
CA ARG A 63 -8.39 6.80 8.52
C ARG A 63 -8.65 6.74 10.03
N VAL A 64 -9.74 6.11 10.41
CA VAL A 64 -10.01 5.78 11.82
C VAL A 64 -8.95 4.78 12.29
N GLU A 65 -8.38 4.98 13.46
CA GLU A 65 -7.32 4.14 14.04
C GLU A 65 -6.22 3.78 13.01
N PRO A 66 -5.52 4.77 12.46
CA PRO A 66 -4.63 4.58 11.32
C PRO A 66 -3.44 3.66 11.61
N ASN A 67 -3.08 3.48 12.87
CA ASN A 67 -1.99 2.60 13.29
C ASN A 67 -2.31 1.11 13.15
N TYR A 68 -3.59 0.78 13.01
CA TYR A 68 -4.07 -0.60 12.88
C TYR A 68 -4.59 -0.89 11.47
N LYS A 69 -4.43 -2.15 11.03
CA LYS A 69 -5.05 -2.64 9.81
C LYS A 69 -6.49 -3.09 10.11
N ASN A 70 -7.37 -2.11 10.27
CA ASN A 70 -8.79 -2.32 10.58
C ASN A 70 -9.66 -2.39 9.31
N LEU A 71 -10.96 -2.66 9.49
CA LEU A 71 -11.95 -2.77 8.40
C LEU A 71 -12.78 -1.49 8.18
N TYR A 72 -12.45 -0.37 8.84
CA TYR A 72 -13.16 0.91 8.70
C TYR A 72 -12.82 1.62 7.36
N TYR A 73 -13.01 0.90 6.25
CA TYR A 73 -12.61 1.34 4.90
C TYR A 73 -13.75 1.88 4.04
N LYS A 74 -14.99 1.92 4.52
CA LYS A 74 -16.17 2.22 3.68
C LYS A 74 -15.97 3.47 2.81
N LYS A 75 -15.53 4.59 3.38
CA LYS A 75 -15.29 5.84 2.63
C LYS A 75 -14.14 5.72 1.61
N ILE A 76 -13.07 5.02 1.97
CA ILE A 76 -11.92 4.76 1.10
C ILE A 76 -12.34 3.87 -0.07
N LEU A 77 -13.05 2.77 0.20
CA LEU A 77 -13.53 1.84 -0.84
C LEU A 77 -14.50 2.54 -1.80
N ALA A 78 -15.44 3.34 -1.29
CA ALA A 78 -16.36 4.12 -2.12
C ALA A 78 -15.64 5.11 -3.06
N LYS A 79 -14.47 5.62 -2.66
CA LYS A 79 -13.66 6.49 -3.51
C LYS A 79 -12.83 5.67 -4.51
N LEU A 80 -12.25 4.55 -4.07
CA LEU A 80 -11.44 3.67 -4.92
C LEU A 80 -12.27 2.94 -5.98
N SER A 81 -13.54 2.61 -5.71
CA SER A 81 -14.42 1.95 -6.70
C SER A 81 -14.75 2.81 -7.92
N LYS A 82 -14.48 4.12 -7.84
CA LYS A 82 -14.70 5.08 -8.93
C LYS A 82 -13.49 5.28 -9.84
N VAL A 83 -12.38 4.57 -9.59
CA VAL A 83 -11.14 4.73 -10.35
C VAL A 83 -10.57 3.38 -10.79
N ASP A 84 -9.86 3.39 -11.91
CA ASP A 84 -9.08 2.23 -12.37
C ASP A 84 -7.88 2.02 -11.45
N SER A 85 -7.91 0.96 -10.65
CA SER A 85 -6.86 0.63 -9.66
C SER A 85 -5.51 0.28 -10.28
N THR A 86 -5.44 0.08 -11.61
CA THR A 86 -4.16 -0.10 -12.34
C THR A 86 -3.52 1.22 -12.72
N LYS A 87 -4.28 2.33 -12.73
CA LYS A 87 -3.83 3.67 -13.12
C LYS A 87 -3.82 4.66 -11.97
N PHE A 88 -4.63 4.41 -10.93
CA PHE A 88 -4.85 5.38 -9.85
C PHE A 88 -4.86 4.75 -8.47
N ASP A 89 -4.45 5.56 -7.50
CA ASP A 89 -4.79 5.40 -6.08
C ASP A 89 -5.17 6.77 -5.50
N ILE A 90 -5.74 6.78 -4.30
CA ILE A 90 -6.06 8.00 -3.58
C ILE A 90 -5.02 8.26 -2.50
N ALA A 91 -4.44 9.45 -2.46
CA ALA A 91 -3.57 9.89 -1.38
C ALA A 91 -4.43 10.52 -0.26
N LEU A 92 -4.38 9.94 0.92
CA LEU A 92 -5.10 10.44 2.09
C LEU A 92 -4.40 11.66 2.66
N VAL A 93 -5.17 12.73 2.86
CA VAL A 93 -4.66 14.03 3.30
C VAL A 93 -5.44 14.53 4.49
N ALA A 94 -4.74 15.03 5.51
CA ALA A 94 -5.33 15.76 6.62
C ALA A 94 -4.35 16.83 7.14
N ASN A 95 -4.87 18.00 7.50
CA ASN A 95 -4.10 19.13 8.02
C ASN A 95 -2.88 19.46 7.12
N ASP A 96 -3.12 19.58 5.82
CA ASP A 96 -2.11 19.84 4.76
C ASP A 96 -0.96 18.81 4.71
N LYS A 97 -1.14 17.62 5.29
CA LYS A 97 -0.14 16.55 5.29
C LYS A 97 -0.64 15.34 4.49
N ILE A 98 0.23 14.80 3.67
CA ILE A 98 0.00 13.51 3.01
C ILE A 98 0.35 12.40 4.01
N LEU A 99 -0.54 11.42 4.18
CA LEU A 99 -0.44 10.38 5.18
C LEU A 99 -0.04 9.03 4.57
N GLU A 100 -0.90 8.49 3.74
CA GLU A 100 -0.75 7.19 3.06
C GLU A 100 -1.64 7.16 1.82
N THR A 101 -1.69 6.07 1.07
CA THR A 101 -2.74 5.90 0.06
C THR A 101 -3.89 5.04 0.60
N GLY A 102 -4.95 4.92 -0.19
CA GLY A 102 -6.05 4.01 0.12
C GLY A 102 -5.61 2.54 0.24
N THR A 103 -4.48 2.16 -0.36
CA THR A 103 -4.04 0.75 -0.41
C THR A 103 -2.59 0.51 -0.01
N SER A 104 -1.75 1.55 0.09
CA SER A 104 -0.29 1.43 0.23
C SER A 104 0.30 2.55 1.08
N ASN A 105 1.51 2.33 1.58
CA ASN A 105 2.33 3.41 2.12
C ASN A 105 2.91 4.27 0.98
N LEU A 106 3.34 5.48 1.32
CA LEU A 106 4.02 6.40 0.42
C LEU A 106 5.45 6.66 0.88
N VAL A 107 6.37 6.70 -0.05
CA VAL A 107 7.70 7.27 0.14
C VAL A 107 7.94 8.39 -0.87
N PHE A 108 8.71 9.36 -0.45
CA PHE A 108 9.03 10.60 -1.16
C PHE A 108 10.54 10.72 -1.25
N VAL A 109 11.06 11.07 -2.42
CA VAL A 109 12.51 11.18 -2.66
C VAL A 109 12.86 12.62 -2.96
N LYS A 110 13.83 13.16 -2.21
CA LYS A 110 14.40 14.49 -2.44
C LYS A 110 15.94 14.39 -2.31
N ASN A 111 16.66 14.78 -3.36
CA ASN A 111 18.14 14.74 -3.37
C ASN A 111 18.70 13.36 -2.96
N GLY A 112 18.13 12.28 -3.50
CA GLY A 112 18.53 10.90 -3.19
C GLY A 112 18.15 10.39 -1.80
N LYS A 113 17.65 11.24 -0.91
CA LYS A 113 17.16 10.85 0.43
C LYS A 113 15.71 10.43 0.37
N ILE A 114 15.37 9.35 1.08
CA ILE A 114 14.02 8.78 1.11
C ILE A 114 13.33 9.21 2.39
N PHE A 115 12.09 9.66 2.26
CA PHE A 115 11.21 10.09 3.34
C PHE A 115 9.90 9.33 3.30
N SER A 116 9.26 9.11 4.45
CA SER A 116 7.90 8.55 4.57
C SER A 116 7.14 9.26 5.69
N PRO A 117 5.80 9.35 5.60
CA PRO A 117 5.00 9.88 6.69
C PRO A 117 5.24 9.12 7.99
N LYS A 118 5.36 9.85 9.13
CA LYS A 118 5.73 9.26 10.43
C LYS A 118 4.55 8.88 11.30
N LYS A 119 3.35 9.43 11.02
CA LYS A 119 2.17 9.26 11.87
C LYS A 119 0.86 9.32 11.07
N ASN A 120 -0.23 8.89 11.70
CA ASN A 120 -1.56 8.84 11.08
C ASN A 120 -1.62 7.99 9.81
N CYS A 121 -0.80 6.97 9.72
CA CYS A 121 -0.77 5.99 8.63
C CYS A 121 -0.47 4.59 9.17
N TYR A 122 -0.89 3.58 8.44
CA TYR A 122 -0.56 2.21 8.76
C TYR A 122 0.85 1.87 8.24
N PHE A 123 1.72 1.40 9.12
CA PHE A 123 3.04 0.91 8.72
C PHE A 123 2.93 -0.53 8.21
N GLY A 124 2.82 -0.68 6.89
CA GLY A 124 2.68 -1.97 6.23
C GLY A 124 3.95 -2.82 6.30
N ASN A 125 3.78 -4.15 6.24
CA ASN A 125 4.91 -5.10 6.34
C ASN A 125 5.94 -4.91 5.23
N THR A 126 5.52 -4.57 4.01
CA THR A 126 6.43 -4.29 2.90
C THR A 126 7.30 -3.07 3.17
N LEU A 127 6.72 -1.98 3.73
CA LEU A 127 7.51 -0.80 4.12
C LEU A 127 8.48 -1.14 5.24
N LYS A 128 8.05 -1.90 6.27
CA LYS A 128 8.90 -2.36 7.38
C LYS A 128 10.09 -3.20 6.87
N PHE A 129 9.86 -4.08 5.90
CA PHE A 129 10.93 -4.87 5.32
C PHE A 129 11.92 -4.01 4.55
N ILE A 130 11.44 -3.15 3.65
CA ILE A 130 12.29 -2.25 2.86
C ILE A 130 13.10 -1.33 3.79
N SER A 131 12.52 -0.83 4.88
CA SER A 131 13.22 0.04 5.83
C SER A 131 14.36 -0.64 6.59
N LYS A 132 14.39 -1.99 6.65
CA LYS A 132 15.53 -2.76 7.17
C LYS A 132 16.70 -2.84 6.17
N LYS A 133 16.44 -2.63 4.88
CA LYS A 133 17.43 -2.75 3.81
C LYS A 133 17.95 -1.39 3.31
N ILE A 134 17.19 -0.32 3.50
CA ILE A 134 17.55 1.03 3.08
C ILE A 134 17.06 2.07 4.10
N LYS A 135 17.86 3.11 4.32
CA LYS A 135 17.50 4.19 5.25
C LYS A 135 16.29 4.97 4.73
N ILE A 136 15.22 4.99 5.50
CA ILE A 136 14.01 5.80 5.28
C ILE A 136 13.88 6.77 6.46
N ASN A 137 13.75 8.06 6.18
CA ASN A 137 13.56 9.10 7.18
C ASN A 137 12.07 9.36 7.37
N PHE A 138 11.56 9.13 8.58
CA PHE A 138 10.14 9.34 8.88
C PHE A 138 9.90 10.76 9.36
N LYS A 139 9.07 11.52 8.61
CA LYS A 139 8.68 12.90 8.93
C LYS A 139 7.28 13.23 8.41
N ASP A 140 6.75 14.35 8.82
CA ASP A 140 5.51 14.88 8.23
C ASP A 140 5.79 15.38 6.82
N ILE A 141 4.92 15.01 5.87
CA ILE A 141 5.03 15.40 4.46
C ILE A 141 3.94 16.43 4.16
N SER A 142 4.33 17.67 3.95
CA SER A 142 3.39 18.74 3.61
C SER A 142 3.04 18.74 2.12
N ILE A 143 1.76 18.98 1.78
CA ILE A 143 1.33 19.22 0.41
C ILE A 143 2.01 20.45 -0.18
N LYS A 144 2.22 21.50 0.64
CA LYS A 144 2.83 22.76 0.20
C LYS A 144 4.27 22.61 -0.28
N SER A 145 4.97 21.57 0.19
CA SER A 145 6.35 21.26 -0.22
C SER A 145 6.46 20.05 -1.15
N ILE A 146 5.35 19.66 -1.79
CA ILE A 146 5.33 18.45 -2.62
C ILE A 146 6.25 18.56 -3.84
N ASP A 147 6.36 19.75 -4.40
CA ASP A 147 7.20 20.03 -5.57
C ASP A 147 8.72 19.87 -5.29
N ASP A 148 9.12 19.84 -4.03
CA ASP A 148 10.50 19.57 -3.64
C ASP A 148 10.95 18.11 -3.92
N TYR A 149 10.00 17.18 -4.09
CA TYR A 149 10.31 15.76 -4.23
C TYR A 149 10.43 15.33 -5.68
N ASP A 150 11.52 14.62 -6.01
CA ASP A 150 11.82 14.11 -7.35
C ASP A 150 10.99 12.89 -7.72
N GLU A 151 10.73 12.01 -6.72
CA GLU A 151 9.97 10.79 -6.90
C GLU A 151 8.95 10.63 -5.75
N ILE A 152 7.78 10.10 -6.08
CA ILE A 152 6.79 9.59 -5.13
C ILE A 152 6.52 8.13 -5.50
N ILE A 153 6.59 7.24 -4.50
CA ILE A 153 6.54 5.80 -4.75
C ILE A 153 5.59 5.17 -3.73
N LEU A 154 4.68 4.31 -4.21
CA LEU A 154 3.84 3.47 -3.37
C LEU A 154 4.62 2.22 -2.96
N ILE A 155 4.40 1.79 -1.71
CA ILE A 155 4.96 0.54 -1.17
C ILE A 155 3.85 -0.22 -0.47
N GLY A 156 3.52 -1.42 -0.96
CA GLY A 156 2.49 -2.25 -0.35
C GLY A 156 2.40 -3.64 -0.98
N SER A 157 1.90 -4.63 -0.24
CA SER A 157 1.76 -6.00 -0.74
C SER A 157 0.79 -6.12 -1.91
N GLY A 158 -0.20 -5.20 -2.02
CA GLY A 158 -1.20 -5.24 -3.09
C GLY A 158 -0.68 -4.78 -4.44
N LYS A 159 0.13 -3.73 -4.48
CA LYS A 159 0.63 -3.10 -5.72
C LYS A 159 2.16 -3.20 -5.85
N GLY A 160 2.84 -3.85 -4.91
CA GLY A 160 4.30 -3.90 -4.88
C GLY A 160 4.91 -2.53 -4.63
N VAL A 161 5.99 -2.25 -5.35
CA VAL A 161 6.62 -0.93 -5.45
C VAL A 161 6.15 -0.30 -6.75
N THR A 162 5.48 0.85 -6.66
CA THR A 162 4.86 1.53 -7.82
C THR A 162 5.29 2.98 -7.87
N SER A 163 5.87 3.40 -9.00
CA SER A 163 6.26 4.79 -9.22
C SER A 163 5.07 5.64 -9.63
N VAL A 164 4.84 6.74 -8.93
CA VAL A 164 3.81 7.73 -9.27
C VAL A 164 4.31 8.63 -10.40
N SER A 165 3.49 8.83 -11.42
CA SER A 165 3.78 9.73 -12.54
C SER A 165 3.42 11.18 -12.22
N LYS A 166 2.22 11.40 -11.64
CA LYS A 166 1.73 12.73 -11.26
C LYS A 166 0.70 12.65 -10.13
N ILE A 167 0.45 13.78 -9.50
CA ILE A 167 -0.71 14.00 -8.62
C ILE A 167 -1.69 14.87 -9.40
N ASN A 168 -2.87 14.35 -9.73
CA ASN A 168 -3.81 15.04 -10.63
C ASN A 168 -4.29 16.40 -10.10
N ASP A 169 -4.45 16.50 -8.77
CA ASP A 169 -4.94 17.72 -8.12
C ASP A 169 -3.84 18.77 -7.86
N LEU A 170 -2.59 18.47 -8.27
CA LEU A 170 -1.41 19.32 -8.08
C LEU A 170 -0.59 19.40 -9.38
N LYS A 171 0.31 20.40 -9.48
CA LYS A 171 1.22 20.52 -10.61
C LYS A 171 2.36 19.50 -10.59
N TRP A 172 2.54 18.75 -9.48
CA TRP A 172 3.64 17.81 -9.31
C TRP A 172 3.65 16.70 -10.38
N LYS A 173 4.81 16.50 -10.98
CA LYS A 173 5.13 15.39 -11.89
C LYS A 173 6.46 14.78 -11.48
N ARG A 174 6.59 13.46 -11.67
CA ARG A 174 7.83 12.73 -11.43
C ARG A 174 8.97 13.26 -12.29
N ARG A 175 10.13 13.49 -11.66
CA ARG A 175 11.34 13.99 -12.35
C ARG A 175 12.41 12.91 -12.50
N LYS A 176 12.44 11.90 -11.60
CA LYS A 176 13.44 10.82 -11.56
C LYS A 176 12.78 9.48 -11.28
N THR A 177 13.53 8.38 -11.51
CA THR A 177 13.09 7.00 -11.25
C THR A 177 14.17 6.13 -10.60
N GLY A 178 15.32 6.70 -10.28
CA GLY A 178 16.47 5.95 -9.76
C GLY A 178 16.19 5.27 -8.42
N CYS A 179 15.48 5.96 -7.52
CA CYS A 179 15.11 5.38 -6.24
C CYS A 179 14.01 4.32 -6.41
N TYR A 180 13.04 4.54 -7.27
CA TYR A 180 12.04 3.54 -7.63
C TYR A 180 12.71 2.23 -8.10
N THR A 181 13.67 2.32 -9.02
CA THR A 181 14.38 1.13 -9.55
C THR A 181 15.09 0.37 -8.43
N LYS A 182 15.76 1.07 -7.52
CA LYS A 182 16.42 0.48 -6.35
C LYS A 182 15.44 -0.21 -5.41
N LEU A 183 14.34 0.45 -5.06
CA LEU A 183 13.30 -0.10 -4.18
C LEU A 183 12.59 -1.30 -4.80
N ASN A 184 12.37 -1.27 -6.12
CA ASN A 184 11.75 -2.38 -6.84
C ASN A 184 12.66 -3.63 -6.86
N LYS A 185 13.98 -3.47 -7.01
CA LYS A 185 14.94 -4.58 -6.87
C LYS A 185 14.87 -5.20 -5.47
N ILE A 186 14.86 -4.38 -4.43
CA ILE A 186 14.73 -4.85 -3.04
C ILE A 186 13.40 -5.59 -2.82
N TYR A 187 12.31 -5.10 -3.40
CA TYR A 187 11.00 -5.75 -3.29
C TYR A 187 10.99 -7.11 -4.01
N ASN A 188 11.51 -7.18 -5.23
CA ASN A 188 11.53 -8.41 -6.02
C ASN A 188 12.43 -9.50 -5.41
N SER A 189 13.37 -9.15 -4.54
CA SER A 189 14.13 -10.15 -3.77
C SER A 189 13.32 -10.78 -2.61
N LEU A 190 12.07 -10.34 -2.39
CA LEU A 190 11.14 -10.87 -1.39
C LEU A 190 10.16 -11.89 -1.97
N VAL A 191 9.95 -11.85 -3.27
CA VAL A 191 8.90 -12.57 -3.99
C VAL A 191 9.59 -13.54 -4.95
#